data_a0a083c2a07f8826212ec407e495b81c
#
_entry.id   a0a083c2a07f8826212ec407e495b81c
#
_cell.length_a   1.000
_cell.length_b   1.000
_cell.length_c   1.000
_cell.angle_alpha   90.00
_cell.angle_beta   90.00
_cell.angle_gamma   90.00
#
_symmetry.space_group_name_H-M   'P 1'
#
loop_
_entity.id
_entity.type
_entity.pdbx_description
1 polymer ?
#
loop_
_entity_poly.entity_id
_entity_poly.type
_entity_poly.pdbx_seq_one_letter_code
_entity_poly.pdbx_strand_id
1 'polypeptide(L)'
;MRFSWYILAITLLTVFVVACGGTKELPTAQELPSAVSDDKSVATQLDPISKNTDSSAIQPIVAAKEKEFGSSTQQGSLNEKVLADASDAVNGGSLIRLGSDPPTLDPHVATDSVSIMYINEIYGGLVTLDLDLNVVPDLAESWEVSDNGRTYTFHLRPNISFHNGKPVTASDVKWSFERVSDPNTQSPVAETYLGDILGVQDKLAGSSSSVVGVEVIDDRTVSITINEPKAYFLSKLTYPTSFILDENSVTESDDWMLRPNGTGPFRLWEYETGEVLRLSGNEGYHLGAPYLDEVEFILAGGQGMLMYESDEIHLTGVGRADLSRILDPNEPLNSEAVQAPAAFSVAYIGMNVNEPPFDDPNIRLALNYAFDRHTIADVVLEGLRIPAQGIIPPGFPAFNPDLDTYTFDTEKAKQLVRDSKYGSDLSALPRITLNVVGGFGAPVDDDIEAIRRAWEVELGIIIDIQQTAWATFLQDLHDRRYQMFKVGWGADYPDPENFLDILFHSSSDNNHSSYNNPQVDALLEQARVERNQDTRFELYNRIEQMIIDEAPWIPLWNSGTESYALVKPYVKGFYMTPMSIPIHRYIYIDK
;
A
#
# COMPACT_ATOMS: atom_id res chain seq x y z
N MET A 1 -19.78 -46.34 -31.19
CA MET A 1 -18.98 -47.17 -32.08
C MET A 1 -17.88 -46.32 -32.70
N ARG A 2 -16.65 -46.84 -32.56
CA ARG A 2 -15.33 -46.42 -33.11
C ARG A 2 -14.57 -45.33 -32.37
N PHE A 3 -13.74 -45.80 -31.48
CA PHE A 3 -12.48 -45.22 -30.99
C PHE A 3 -11.49 -44.97 -32.16
N SER A 4 -10.77 -43.85 -32.09
CA SER A 4 -9.51 -43.73 -32.82
C SER A 4 -8.48 -43.04 -31.92
N TRP A 5 -7.45 -43.80 -31.59
CA TRP A 5 -6.27 -43.38 -30.85
C TRP A 5 -5.29 -42.69 -31.82
N TYR A 6 -4.73 -41.54 -31.43
CA TYR A 6 -3.51 -41.01 -32.01
C TYR A 6 -2.41 -40.96 -30.95
N ILE A 7 -1.42 -41.86 -31.16
CA ILE A 7 -0.15 -41.88 -30.46
C ILE A 7 0.74 -40.82 -31.09
N LEU A 8 1.21 -39.83 -30.29
CA LEU A 8 2.24 -38.90 -30.74
C LEU A 8 3.61 -39.34 -30.19
N ALA A 9 4.50 -39.67 -31.10
CA ALA A 9 5.87 -40.10 -30.80
C ALA A 9 6.75 -38.90 -30.42
N ILE A 10 7.40 -39.01 -29.25
CA ILE A 10 8.44 -38.07 -28.81
C ILE A 10 9.75 -38.47 -29.47
N THR A 11 10.27 -37.63 -30.35
CA THR A 11 11.60 -37.78 -30.96
C THR A 11 12.63 -37.09 -30.06
N LEU A 12 13.47 -37.88 -29.40
CA LEU A 12 14.67 -37.43 -28.70
C LEU A 12 15.71 -36.97 -29.73
N LEU A 13 16.10 -35.70 -29.68
CA LEU A 13 17.24 -35.18 -30.43
C LEU A 13 18.47 -35.18 -29.52
N THR A 14 19.35 -36.19 -29.69
CA THR A 14 20.67 -36.25 -29.06
C THR A 14 21.65 -35.40 -29.87
N VAL A 15 22.15 -34.32 -29.26
CA VAL A 15 23.26 -33.53 -29.83
C VAL A 15 24.56 -34.06 -29.26
N PHE A 16 25.40 -34.63 -30.15
CA PHE A 16 26.79 -34.98 -29.87
C PHE A 16 27.63 -33.69 -29.81
N VAL A 17 28.27 -33.42 -28.67
CA VAL A 17 29.35 -32.44 -28.57
C VAL A 17 30.68 -33.17 -28.65
N VAL A 18 31.41 -32.89 -29.72
CA VAL A 18 32.79 -33.35 -29.92
C VAL A 18 33.70 -32.54 -28.98
N ALA A 19 34.40 -33.25 -28.10
CA ALA A 19 35.44 -32.69 -27.26
C ALA A 19 36.74 -32.53 -28.04
N CYS A 20 37.28 -31.33 -28.13
CA CYS A 20 38.71 -31.10 -28.38
C CYS A 20 39.35 -30.63 -27.09
N GLY A 21 40.30 -31.39 -26.61
CA GLY A 21 41.02 -31.19 -25.37
C GLY A 21 41.97 -29.99 -25.38
N GLY A 22 42.14 -29.41 -24.24
CA GLY A 22 43.14 -28.42 -23.90
C GLY A 22 43.17 -28.26 -22.40
N THR A 23 44.01 -29.06 -21.74
CA THR A 23 44.33 -28.95 -20.32
C THR A 23 45.06 -27.62 -20.06
N LYS A 24 44.47 -26.74 -19.22
CA LYS A 24 45.19 -25.71 -18.51
C LYS A 24 44.94 -25.91 -17.02
N GLU A 25 46.03 -26.19 -16.33
CA GLU A 25 46.10 -26.33 -14.87
C GLU A 25 45.71 -25.04 -14.17
N LEU A 26 44.93 -25.16 -13.09
CA LEU A 26 44.65 -24.12 -12.11
C LEU A 26 45.87 -23.93 -11.21
N PRO A 27 46.29 -22.71 -10.91
CA PRO A 27 47.35 -22.46 -9.95
C PRO A 27 46.88 -22.73 -8.51
N THR A 28 47.69 -23.52 -7.82
CA THR A 28 47.63 -23.82 -6.38
C THR A 28 47.75 -22.58 -5.52
N ALA A 29 47.00 -22.56 -4.43
CA ALA A 29 47.02 -21.55 -3.37
C ALA A 29 48.46 -21.42 -2.79
N GLN A 30 48.99 -20.21 -2.78
CA GLN A 30 50.17 -19.84 -2.02
C GLN A 30 49.82 -19.54 -0.58
N GLU A 31 50.42 -20.28 0.32
CA GLU A 31 50.46 -20.02 1.76
C GLU A 31 51.12 -18.67 2.05
N LEU A 32 50.50 -17.86 2.88
CA LEU A 32 51.09 -16.66 3.47
C LEU A 32 51.92 -17.06 4.70
N PRO A 33 53.12 -16.51 4.90
CA PRO A 33 53.97 -16.88 6.01
C PRO A 33 53.53 -16.21 7.33
N SER A 34 53.53 -17.00 8.37
CA SER A 34 53.43 -16.57 9.78
C SER A 34 54.66 -15.79 10.19
N ALA A 35 54.48 -14.55 10.62
CA ALA A 35 55.48 -13.80 11.37
C ALA A 35 54.96 -13.51 12.78
N VAL A 36 55.47 -14.25 13.72
CA VAL A 36 55.46 -13.93 15.16
C VAL A 36 56.59 -12.96 15.41
N SER A 37 56.31 -11.82 16.03
CA SER A 37 57.29 -11.10 16.84
C SER A 37 56.56 -10.41 18.00
N ASP A 38 56.94 -10.89 19.19
CA ASP A 38 56.71 -10.25 20.46
C ASP A 38 57.25 -8.80 20.46
N ASP A 39 56.47 -7.85 20.94
CA ASP A 39 57.04 -6.75 21.70
C ASP A 39 56.06 -6.26 22.78
N LYS A 40 56.68 -5.92 23.91
CA LYS A 40 56.12 -5.71 25.24
C LYS A 40 55.63 -4.29 25.44
N SER A 41 54.53 -4.23 26.19
CA SER A 41 54.24 -3.24 27.23
C SER A 41 54.39 -1.74 26.95
N VAL A 42 53.23 -1.06 26.90
CA VAL A 42 53.07 0.24 27.59
C VAL A 42 51.72 0.22 28.32
N ALA A 43 51.81 -0.04 29.63
CA ALA A 43 50.71 0.22 30.55
C ALA A 43 50.74 1.72 30.88
N THR A 44 49.76 2.46 30.40
CA THR A 44 49.51 3.82 30.87
C THR A 44 48.43 3.75 31.95
N GLN A 45 48.85 4.02 33.17
CA GLN A 45 48.01 4.21 34.36
C GLN A 45 47.03 5.35 34.09
N LEU A 46 45.75 5.07 34.25
CA LEU A 46 44.73 6.07 34.47
C LEU A 46 44.47 6.16 35.96
N ASP A 47 44.84 7.30 36.55
CA ASP A 47 44.52 7.66 37.92
C ASP A 47 43.00 7.78 38.13
N PRO A 48 42.49 7.46 39.33
CA PRO A 48 41.05 7.51 39.62
C PRO A 48 40.59 8.96 39.77
N ILE A 49 39.66 9.38 38.88
CA ILE A 49 38.97 10.66 39.00
C ILE A 49 38.03 10.62 40.21
N SER A 50 38.29 11.54 41.12
CA SER A 50 37.58 11.76 42.37
C SER A 50 36.10 12.01 42.13
N LYS A 51 35.27 11.38 42.96
CA LYS A 51 33.84 11.69 43.14
C LYS A 51 33.70 13.16 43.57
N ASN A 52 33.19 13.99 42.68
CA ASN A 52 32.56 15.25 43.05
C ASN A 52 31.08 15.14 42.66
N THR A 53 30.27 14.91 43.66
CA THR A 53 28.82 15.03 43.63
C THR A 53 28.51 16.52 43.56
N ASP A 54 28.16 17.00 42.37
CA ASP A 54 27.37 18.22 42.24
C ASP A 54 26.19 17.93 41.28
N SER A 55 25.05 17.66 41.93
CA SER A 55 23.79 17.30 41.38
C SER A 55 22.99 18.57 41.06
N SER A 56 23.39 19.30 40.04
CA SER A 56 22.56 20.39 39.52
C SER A 56 23.14 20.93 38.21
N ALA A 57 22.99 20.20 37.10
CA ALA A 57 23.00 20.74 35.74
C ALA A 57 23.07 19.63 34.69
N ILE A 58 22.09 18.72 34.65
CA ILE A 58 21.64 18.06 33.44
C ILE A 58 20.12 18.03 33.56
N GLN A 59 19.48 19.14 33.22
CA GLN A 59 18.10 19.07 32.77
C GLN A 59 18.12 18.35 31.44
N PRO A 60 17.31 17.29 31.29
CA PRO A 60 17.08 16.74 29.97
C PRO A 60 16.39 17.83 29.15
N ILE A 61 16.95 18.14 28.00
CA ILE A 61 16.24 18.85 26.92
C ILE A 61 15.23 17.84 26.37
N VAL A 62 14.22 17.55 27.17
CA VAL A 62 12.96 16.94 26.80
C VAL A 62 11.90 17.97 27.11
N ALA A 63 12.00 19.11 26.45
CA ALA A 63 10.85 19.87 26.04
C ALA A 63 10.63 19.47 24.57
N ALA A 64 10.24 18.22 24.35
CA ALA A 64 9.40 17.91 23.23
C ALA A 64 8.24 18.92 23.36
N LYS A 65 8.21 19.89 22.45
CA LYS A 65 7.00 20.62 22.17
C LYS A 65 5.97 19.53 21.89
N GLU A 66 5.03 19.34 22.82
CA GLU A 66 3.69 18.92 22.49
C GLU A 66 3.19 19.96 21.48
N LYS A 67 3.50 19.72 20.22
CA LYS A 67 2.70 20.26 19.15
C LYS A 67 1.38 19.52 19.33
N GLU A 68 0.43 20.20 19.97
CA GLU A 68 -0.97 19.88 19.80
C GLU A 68 -1.15 19.46 18.35
N PHE A 69 -1.57 18.22 18.12
CA PHE A 69 -2.23 17.82 16.91
C PHE A 69 -3.54 18.63 16.89
N GLY A 70 -3.41 19.91 16.56
CA GLY A 70 -4.51 20.80 16.35
C GLY A 70 -5.36 20.20 15.25
N SER A 71 -6.63 20.00 15.57
CA SER A 71 -7.68 19.86 14.59
C SER A 71 -7.33 20.71 13.37
N SER A 72 -7.43 20.15 12.17
CA SER A 72 -7.15 20.73 10.85
C SER A 72 -8.01 21.97 10.51
N THR A 73 -8.02 22.97 11.36
CA THR A 73 -8.86 24.18 11.23
C THR A 73 -8.13 25.41 10.70
N GLN A 74 -6.97 25.25 10.03
CA GLN A 74 -6.32 26.40 9.36
C GLN A 74 -5.55 26.08 8.06
N GLN A 75 -5.68 24.89 7.47
CA GLN A 75 -5.37 24.72 6.06
C GLN A 75 -6.70 24.83 5.32
N GLY A 76 -6.88 25.84 4.48
CA GLY A 76 -8.05 25.96 3.61
C GLY A 76 -8.19 24.69 2.76
N SER A 77 -9.43 24.33 2.40
CA SER A 77 -9.74 23.17 1.56
C SER A 77 -8.79 23.08 0.36
N LEU A 78 -8.23 21.90 0.10
CA LEU A 78 -7.42 21.68 -1.12
C LEU A 78 -8.24 21.94 -2.37
N ASN A 79 -9.54 21.62 -2.36
CA ASN A 79 -10.44 21.93 -3.46
C ASN A 79 -10.57 23.44 -3.71
N GLU A 80 -10.64 24.25 -2.66
CA GLU A 80 -10.66 25.73 -2.80
C GLU A 80 -9.34 26.24 -3.39
N LYS A 81 -8.20 25.66 -2.97
CA LYS A 81 -6.87 26.00 -3.52
C LYS A 81 -6.77 25.64 -4.99
N VAL A 82 -7.23 24.44 -5.38
CA VAL A 82 -7.28 24.02 -6.80
C VAL A 82 -8.07 25.01 -7.66
N LEU A 83 -9.24 25.42 -7.19
CA LEU A 83 -10.08 26.39 -7.91
C LEU A 83 -9.39 27.77 -8.06
N ALA A 84 -8.61 28.18 -7.06
CA ALA A 84 -7.85 29.41 -7.11
C ALA A 84 -6.66 29.30 -8.08
N ASP A 85 -5.89 28.20 -8.02
CA ASP A 85 -4.72 27.96 -8.86
C ASP A 85 -5.12 27.74 -10.34
N ALA A 86 -6.31 27.16 -10.60
CA ALA A 86 -6.84 26.91 -11.93
C ALA A 86 -7.01 28.19 -12.78
N SER A 87 -7.13 29.36 -12.15
CA SER A 87 -7.25 30.65 -12.88
C SER A 87 -6.01 31.00 -13.69
N ASP A 88 -4.84 30.51 -13.30
CA ASP A 88 -3.54 30.79 -13.90
C ASP A 88 -3.00 29.58 -14.69
N ALA A 89 -3.77 28.49 -14.77
CA ALA A 89 -3.34 27.25 -15.40
C ALA A 89 -3.13 27.43 -16.93
N VAL A 90 -2.05 26.86 -17.40
CA VAL A 90 -1.66 26.86 -18.82
C VAL A 90 -1.80 25.44 -19.36
N ASN A 91 -2.41 25.30 -20.54
CA ASN A 91 -2.53 24.01 -21.21
C ASN A 91 -1.24 23.66 -21.95
N GLY A 92 -0.88 22.39 -21.96
CA GLY A 92 0.25 21.84 -22.68
C GLY A 92 1.43 21.46 -21.81
N GLY A 93 2.37 20.79 -22.44
CA GLY A 93 3.61 20.32 -21.81
C GLY A 93 3.49 18.91 -21.20
N SER A 94 4.66 18.37 -20.84
CA SER A 94 4.79 17.00 -20.32
C SER A 94 5.34 17.03 -18.91
N LEU A 95 4.79 16.18 -18.06
CA LEU A 95 5.34 15.88 -16.74
C LEU A 95 6.17 14.59 -16.82
N ILE A 96 7.44 14.64 -16.43
CA ILE A 96 8.33 13.47 -16.41
C ILE A 96 8.66 13.11 -14.96
N ARG A 97 8.49 11.84 -14.60
CA ARG A 97 8.78 11.33 -13.25
C ARG A 97 9.22 9.87 -13.25
N LEU A 98 9.82 9.42 -12.16
CA LEU A 98 10.05 7.99 -11.95
C LEU A 98 8.72 7.27 -11.68
N GLY A 99 8.64 6.03 -12.14
CA GLY A 99 7.57 5.08 -11.89
C GLY A 99 8.10 3.68 -11.61
N SER A 100 7.19 2.73 -11.52
CA SER A 100 7.49 1.30 -11.41
C SER A 100 6.52 0.53 -12.30
N ASP A 101 6.93 -0.65 -12.78
CA ASP A 101 6.05 -1.50 -13.58
C ASP A 101 4.81 -1.91 -12.76
N PRO A 102 3.59 -1.65 -13.26
CA PRO A 102 2.39 -2.15 -12.61
C PRO A 102 2.28 -3.67 -12.78
N PRO A 103 1.98 -4.44 -11.72
CA PRO A 103 1.61 -5.85 -11.84
C PRO A 103 0.43 -6.08 -12.81
N THR A 104 -0.51 -5.14 -12.86
CA THR A 104 -1.65 -5.17 -13.77
C THR A 104 -2.18 -3.77 -14.06
N LEU A 105 -2.87 -3.61 -15.21
CA LEU A 105 -3.70 -2.44 -15.51
C LEU A 105 -5.19 -2.79 -15.61
N ASP A 106 -5.58 -3.99 -15.19
CA ASP A 106 -6.98 -4.37 -15.03
C ASP A 106 -7.50 -3.89 -13.67
N PRO A 107 -8.43 -2.92 -13.61
CA PRO A 107 -8.94 -2.38 -12.35
C PRO A 107 -9.70 -3.40 -11.51
N HIS A 108 -10.22 -4.45 -12.13
CA HIS A 108 -11.02 -5.48 -11.45
C HIS A 108 -10.17 -6.53 -10.70
N VAL A 109 -8.84 -6.54 -10.90
CA VAL A 109 -7.94 -7.49 -10.22
C VAL A 109 -6.76 -6.82 -9.52
N ALA A 110 -6.62 -5.50 -9.65
CA ALA A 110 -5.55 -4.74 -9.02
C ALA A 110 -5.71 -4.71 -7.49
N THR A 111 -4.60 -4.98 -6.77
CA THR A 111 -4.55 -5.01 -5.30
C THR A 111 -3.44 -4.14 -4.71
N ASP A 112 -2.69 -3.45 -5.56
CA ASP A 112 -1.48 -2.74 -5.15
C ASP A 112 -1.46 -1.27 -5.60
N SER A 113 -0.76 -0.44 -4.82
CA SER A 113 -0.70 1.01 -5.03
C SER A 113 -0.01 1.41 -6.35
N VAL A 114 0.91 0.57 -6.88
CA VAL A 114 1.60 0.86 -8.14
C VAL A 114 0.62 0.74 -9.31
N SER A 115 -0.13 -0.36 -9.38
CA SER A 115 -1.19 -0.55 -10.36
C SER A 115 -2.27 0.53 -10.25
N ILE A 116 -2.74 0.80 -9.02
CA ILE A 116 -3.83 1.76 -8.73
C ILE A 116 -3.46 3.18 -9.15
N MET A 117 -2.21 3.60 -9.00
CA MET A 117 -1.74 4.91 -9.42
C MET A 117 -2.00 5.19 -10.92
N TYR A 118 -1.77 4.22 -11.79
CA TYR A 118 -2.04 4.36 -13.22
C TYR A 118 -3.52 4.16 -13.54
N ILE A 119 -4.16 3.18 -12.91
CA ILE A 119 -5.56 2.84 -13.11
C ILE A 119 -6.45 4.04 -12.81
N ASN A 120 -6.20 4.78 -11.74
CA ASN A 120 -6.95 5.98 -11.37
C ASN A 120 -6.87 7.12 -12.41
N GLU A 121 -5.81 7.17 -13.21
CA GLU A 121 -5.70 8.17 -14.29
C GLU A 121 -6.34 7.69 -15.59
N ILE A 122 -6.48 6.37 -15.80
CA ILE A 122 -6.98 5.79 -17.05
C ILE A 122 -8.48 5.54 -17.01
N TYR A 123 -9.02 5.15 -15.87
CA TYR A 123 -10.42 4.73 -15.71
C TYR A 123 -11.18 5.64 -14.76
N GLY A 124 -12.47 5.38 -14.60
CA GLY A 124 -13.33 6.04 -13.62
C GLY A 124 -14.51 5.15 -13.20
N GLY A 125 -15.11 5.50 -12.08
CA GLY A 125 -16.28 4.85 -11.49
C GLY A 125 -17.53 5.72 -11.53
N LEU A 126 -18.58 5.29 -10.85
CA LEU A 126 -19.79 6.10 -10.69
C LEU A 126 -19.50 7.35 -9.86
N VAL A 127 -18.64 7.22 -8.88
CA VAL A 127 -18.20 8.26 -7.93
C VAL A 127 -16.67 8.21 -7.80
N THR A 128 -16.09 9.31 -7.32
CA THR A 128 -14.65 9.44 -7.05
C THR A 128 -14.42 10.18 -5.73
N LEU A 129 -13.18 10.32 -5.30
CA LEU A 129 -12.80 11.20 -4.20
C LEU A 129 -12.30 12.54 -4.73
N ASP A 130 -12.67 13.62 -4.07
CA ASP A 130 -12.05 14.92 -4.26
C ASP A 130 -10.73 15.03 -3.45
N LEU A 131 -10.02 16.15 -3.56
CA LEU A 131 -8.75 16.37 -2.85
C LEU A 131 -8.90 16.47 -1.32
N ASP A 132 -10.11 16.74 -0.82
CA ASP A 132 -10.44 16.72 0.60
C ASP A 132 -10.99 15.36 1.04
N LEU A 133 -10.91 14.34 0.16
CA LEU A 133 -11.35 12.95 0.37
C LEU A 133 -12.87 12.80 0.59
N ASN A 134 -13.67 13.72 0.08
CA ASN A 134 -15.12 13.54 0.03
C ASN A 134 -15.51 12.72 -1.19
N VAL A 135 -16.52 11.87 -1.06
CA VAL A 135 -17.13 11.18 -2.20
C VAL A 135 -17.93 12.18 -3.04
N VAL A 136 -17.53 12.30 -4.30
CA VAL A 136 -18.14 13.25 -5.26
C VAL A 136 -18.55 12.54 -6.54
N PRO A 137 -19.48 13.14 -7.33
CA PRO A 137 -19.88 12.62 -8.63
C PRO A 137 -18.72 12.48 -9.63
N ASP A 138 -18.64 11.31 -10.32
CA ASP A 138 -17.72 11.07 -11.43
C ASP A 138 -18.50 10.77 -12.71
N LEU A 139 -18.63 9.52 -13.18
CA LEU A 139 -19.45 9.17 -14.33
C LEU A 139 -20.94 9.39 -14.05
N ALA A 140 -21.39 9.19 -12.82
CA ALA A 140 -22.71 9.67 -12.39
C ALA A 140 -22.64 11.18 -12.12
N GLU A 141 -23.64 11.94 -12.54
CA GLU A 141 -23.79 13.36 -12.17
C GLU A 141 -24.47 13.52 -10.80
N SER A 142 -25.26 12.52 -10.37
CA SER A 142 -25.95 12.49 -9.09
C SER A 142 -26.40 11.08 -8.74
N TRP A 143 -26.79 10.90 -7.49
CA TRP A 143 -27.45 9.68 -7.00
C TRP A 143 -28.49 9.99 -5.95
N GLU A 144 -29.42 9.07 -5.78
CA GLU A 144 -30.45 9.06 -4.75
C GLU A 144 -30.32 7.80 -3.90
N VAL A 145 -30.60 7.92 -2.60
CA VAL A 145 -30.59 6.78 -1.68
C VAL A 145 -31.99 6.56 -1.15
N SER A 146 -32.50 5.34 -1.22
CA SER A 146 -33.81 4.98 -0.70
C SER A 146 -33.92 5.16 0.82
N ASP A 147 -35.12 5.36 1.34
CA ASP A 147 -35.38 5.61 2.77
C ASP A 147 -34.82 4.53 3.70
N ASN A 148 -34.75 3.28 3.22
CA ASN A 148 -34.18 2.17 3.96
C ASN A 148 -32.64 2.10 3.86
N GLY A 149 -32.02 2.98 3.05
CA GLY A 149 -30.57 3.08 2.89
C GLY A 149 -29.94 1.93 2.10
N ARG A 150 -30.73 1.16 1.34
CA ARG A 150 -30.23 -0.05 0.66
C ARG A 150 -30.13 0.08 -0.85
N THR A 151 -30.89 0.99 -1.47
CA THR A 151 -30.90 1.15 -2.92
C THR A 151 -30.37 2.52 -3.29
N TYR A 152 -29.37 2.53 -4.15
CA TYR A 152 -28.71 3.72 -4.69
C TYR A 152 -29.05 3.81 -6.17
N THR A 153 -29.74 4.88 -6.59
CA THR A 153 -30.07 5.13 -7.99
C THR A 153 -29.13 6.20 -8.52
N PHE A 154 -28.27 5.81 -9.46
CA PHE A 154 -27.28 6.70 -10.07
C PHE A 154 -27.78 7.20 -11.43
N HIS A 155 -27.57 8.49 -11.68
CA HIS A 155 -27.87 9.14 -12.97
C HIS A 155 -26.56 9.48 -13.67
N LEU A 156 -26.28 8.81 -14.77
CA LEU A 156 -25.06 9.03 -15.56
C LEU A 156 -25.11 10.38 -16.28
N ARG A 157 -23.94 11.04 -16.37
CA ARG A 157 -23.78 12.29 -17.12
C ARG A 157 -24.19 12.11 -18.58
N PRO A 158 -24.74 13.12 -19.25
CA PRO A 158 -25.27 12.98 -20.59
C PRO A 158 -24.21 12.78 -21.68
N ASN A 159 -22.98 13.14 -21.52
CA ASN A 159 -21.98 13.13 -22.59
C ASN A 159 -20.66 12.44 -22.16
N ILE A 160 -20.77 11.37 -21.40
CA ILE A 160 -19.61 10.56 -21.02
C ILE A 160 -19.29 9.54 -22.11
N SER A 161 -18.01 9.36 -22.37
CA SER A 161 -17.53 8.37 -23.33
C SER A 161 -16.24 7.71 -22.87
N PHE A 162 -16.04 6.50 -23.33
CA PHE A 162 -14.74 5.85 -23.28
C PHE A 162 -13.73 6.59 -24.17
N HIS A 163 -12.47 6.32 -23.99
CA HIS A 163 -11.37 6.95 -24.73
C HIS A 163 -11.48 6.80 -26.25
N ASN A 164 -12.11 5.75 -26.75
CA ASN A 164 -12.35 5.54 -28.17
C ASN A 164 -13.59 6.31 -28.71
N GLY A 165 -14.30 7.05 -27.85
CA GLY A 165 -15.48 7.83 -28.20
C GLY A 165 -16.80 7.07 -28.11
N LYS A 166 -16.81 5.77 -27.74
CA LYS A 166 -18.06 5.03 -27.45
C LYS A 166 -18.75 5.65 -26.23
N PRO A 167 -20.05 6.00 -26.31
CA PRO A 167 -20.78 6.46 -25.12
C PRO A 167 -20.79 5.41 -24.01
N VAL A 168 -20.66 5.87 -22.75
CA VAL A 168 -20.86 5.03 -21.57
C VAL A 168 -22.34 4.98 -21.24
N THR A 169 -22.85 3.79 -20.96
CA THR A 169 -24.25 3.54 -20.64
C THR A 169 -24.40 2.78 -19.32
N ALA A 170 -25.63 2.75 -18.78
CA ALA A 170 -25.96 1.94 -17.61
C ALA A 170 -25.74 0.43 -17.84
N SER A 171 -25.77 -0.02 -19.11
CA SER A 171 -25.43 -1.41 -19.45
C SER A 171 -23.95 -1.71 -19.27
N ASP A 172 -23.06 -0.73 -19.57
CA ASP A 172 -21.62 -0.90 -19.33
C ASP A 172 -21.32 -0.98 -17.81
N VAL A 173 -22.05 -0.21 -16.98
CA VAL A 173 -21.98 -0.32 -15.51
C VAL A 173 -22.35 -1.73 -15.08
N LYS A 174 -23.53 -2.24 -15.50
CA LYS A 174 -23.98 -3.58 -15.14
C LYS A 174 -22.97 -4.65 -15.57
N TRP A 175 -22.51 -4.58 -16.82
CA TRP A 175 -21.53 -5.53 -17.34
C TRP A 175 -20.22 -5.52 -16.53
N SER A 176 -19.73 -4.35 -16.14
CA SER A 176 -18.50 -4.21 -15.34
C SER A 176 -18.64 -4.89 -13.98
N PHE A 177 -19.77 -4.67 -13.28
CA PHE A 177 -20.04 -5.33 -12.01
C PHE A 177 -20.25 -6.84 -12.15
N GLU A 178 -20.83 -7.29 -13.27
CA GLU A 178 -20.97 -8.72 -13.57
C GLU A 178 -19.63 -9.35 -13.94
N ARG A 179 -18.74 -8.64 -14.68
CA ARG A 179 -17.41 -9.12 -15.02
C ARG A 179 -16.53 -9.29 -13.78
N VAL A 180 -16.45 -8.27 -12.93
CA VAL A 180 -15.60 -8.34 -11.73
C VAL A 180 -16.04 -9.45 -10.79
N SER A 181 -17.34 -9.76 -10.76
CA SER A 181 -17.93 -10.83 -9.95
C SER A 181 -17.93 -12.20 -10.65
N ASP A 182 -17.45 -12.30 -11.89
CA ASP A 182 -17.40 -13.57 -12.62
C ASP A 182 -16.22 -14.42 -12.13
N PRO A 183 -16.43 -15.73 -11.80
CA PRO A 183 -15.33 -16.62 -11.38
C PRO A 183 -14.17 -16.70 -12.37
N ASN A 184 -14.43 -16.46 -13.66
CA ASN A 184 -13.37 -16.48 -14.67
C ASN A 184 -12.46 -15.24 -14.61
N THR A 185 -12.93 -14.12 -14.04
CA THR A 185 -12.10 -12.93 -13.80
C THR A 185 -11.08 -13.18 -12.69
N GLN A 186 -11.38 -14.09 -11.77
CA GLN A 186 -10.52 -14.42 -10.62
C GLN A 186 -10.11 -13.18 -9.82
N SER A 187 -11.03 -12.24 -9.63
CA SER A 187 -10.78 -11.02 -8.87
C SER A 187 -10.52 -11.36 -7.41
N PRO A 188 -9.35 -11.02 -6.86
CA PRO A 188 -9.04 -11.27 -5.44
C PRO A 188 -9.73 -10.27 -4.50
N VAL A 189 -10.40 -9.26 -5.06
CA VAL A 189 -10.94 -8.11 -4.30
C VAL A 189 -12.45 -7.90 -4.51
N ALA A 190 -13.09 -8.61 -5.45
CA ALA A 190 -14.50 -8.43 -5.77
C ALA A 190 -15.42 -8.64 -4.55
N GLU A 191 -15.18 -9.67 -3.74
CA GLU A 191 -15.98 -9.94 -2.53
C GLU A 191 -15.83 -8.82 -1.52
N THR A 192 -14.61 -8.38 -1.27
CA THR A 192 -14.28 -7.32 -0.32
C THR A 192 -14.98 -6.00 -0.63
N TYR A 193 -14.92 -5.54 -1.89
CA TYR A 193 -15.41 -4.20 -2.25
C TYR A 193 -16.86 -4.21 -2.74
N LEU A 194 -17.32 -5.29 -3.37
CA LEU A 194 -18.64 -5.37 -3.99
C LEU A 194 -19.57 -6.43 -3.39
N GLY A 195 -19.06 -7.26 -2.45
CA GLY A 195 -19.83 -8.34 -1.82
C GLY A 195 -21.08 -7.88 -1.06
N ASP A 196 -21.19 -6.58 -0.75
CA ASP A 196 -22.39 -5.98 -0.18
C ASP A 196 -23.54 -5.89 -1.19
N ILE A 197 -23.28 -5.92 -2.50
CA ILE A 197 -24.29 -5.82 -3.56
C ILE A 197 -25.02 -7.17 -3.72
N LEU A 198 -26.35 -7.14 -3.76
CA LEU A 198 -27.16 -8.34 -3.90
C LEU A 198 -26.78 -9.13 -5.15
N GLY A 199 -26.47 -10.42 -4.96
CA GLY A 199 -26.13 -11.36 -6.03
C GLY A 199 -24.67 -11.36 -6.46
N VAL A 200 -23.79 -10.51 -5.90
CA VAL A 200 -22.34 -10.56 -6.15
C VAL A 200 -21.77 -11.88 -5.64
N GLN A 201 -22.07 -12.27 -4.40
CA GLN A 201 -21.58 -13.53 -3.83
C GLN A 201 -22.10 -14.76 -4.59
N ASP A 202 -23.37 -14.74 -5.01
CA ASP A 202 -23.92 -15.81 -5.84
C ASP A 202 -23.22 -15.95 -7.19
N LYS A 203 -22.84 -14.81 -7.80
CA LYS A 203 -22.09 -14.81 -9.06
C LYS A 203 -20.65 -15.26 -8.87
N LEU A 204 -19.95 -14.79 -7.83
CA LEU A 204 -18.60 -15.26 -7.47
C LEU A 204 -18.56 -16.77 -7.22
N ALA A 205 -19.59 -17.30 -6.56
CA ALA A 205 -19.74 -18.75 -6.35
C ALA A 205 -20.14 -19.53 -7.62
N GLY A 206 -20.40 -18.86 -8.76
CA GLY A 206 -20.89 -19.48 -9.99
C GLY A 206 -22.33 -20.00 -9.92
N SER A 207 -23.08 -19.66 -8.89
CA SER A 207 -24.48 -20.07 -8.70
C SER A 207 -25.48 -19.17 -9.43
N SER A 208 -25.05 -17.98 -9.87
CA SER A 208 -25.84 -17.04 -10.68
C SER A 208 -25.06 -16.58 -11.92
N SER A 209 -25.77 -16.35 -13.03
CA SER A 209 -25.19 -15.75 -14.23
C SER A 209 -25.18 -14.22 -14.19
N SER A 210 -25.88 -13.59 -13.23
CA SER A 210 -26.03 -12.14 -13.16
C SER A 210 -26.01 -11.63 -11.72
N VAL A 211 -25.63 -10.35 -11.56
CA VAL A 211 -25.70 -9.61 -10.30
C VAL A 211 -27.06 -8.95 -10.20
N VAL A 212 -27.99 -9.57 -9.48
CA VAL A 212 -29.41 -9.12 -9.39
C VAL A 212 -29.56 -7.75 -8.71
N GLY A 213 -28.59 -7.35 -7.89
CA GLY A 213 -28.57 -6.05 -7.23
C GLY A 213 -28.23 -4.89 -8.16
N VAL A 214 -27.78 -5.13 -9.40
CA VAL A 214 -27.50 -4.08 -10.38
C VAL A 214 -28.55 -4.12 -11.48
N GLU A 215 -29.43 -3.13 -11.50
CA GLU A 215 -30.55 -3.03 -12.43
C GLU A 215 -30.40 -1.81 -13.35
N VAL A 216 -30.44 -2.05 -14.65
CA VAL A 216 -30.50 -1.00 -15.68
C VAL A 216 -31.94 -0.51 -15.81
N ILE A 217 -32.21 0.73 -15.43
CA ILE A 217 -33.54 1.36 -15.54
C ILE A 217 -33.73 1.94 -16.94
N ASP A 218 -32.73 2.65 -17.43
CA ASP A 218 -32.63 3.16 -18.80
C ASP A 218 -31.14 3.35 -19.16
N ASP A 219 -30.86 3.90 -20.36
CA ASP A 219 -29.46 4.04 -20.84
C ASP A 219 -28.54 4.85 -19.92
N ARG A 220 -29.11 5.71 -19.05
CA ARG A 220 -28.36 6.58 -18.15
C ARG A 220 -28.74 6.45 -16.68
N THR A 221 -29.59 5.51 -16.35
CA THR A 221 -30.03 5.30 -14.96
C THR A 221 -29.77 3.86 -14.56
N VAL A 222 -28.96 3.68 -13.52
CA VAL A 222 -28.66 2.37 -12.92
C VAL A 222 -28.99 2.38 -11.45
N SER A 223 -29.63 1.31 -10.97
CA SER A 223 -29.93 1.10 -9.56
C SER A 223 -29.05 0.02 -8.99
N ILE A 224 -28.41 0.29 -7.83
CA ILE A 224 -27.58 -0.67 -7.09
C ILE A 224 -28.22 -0.91 -5.73
N THR A 225 -28.55 -2.18 -5.43
CA THR A 225 -29.18 -2.59 -4.17
C THR A 225 -28.23 -3.47 -3.37
N ILE A 226 -27.97 -3.09 -2.11
CA ILE A 226 -27.12 -3.80 -1.16
C ILE A 226 -27.94 -4.62 -0.16
N ASN A 227 -27.30 -5.60 0.47
CA ASN A 227 -27.92 -6.50 1.44
C ASN A 227 -28.44 -5.77 2.68
N GLU A 228 -27.67 -4.80 3.19
CA GLU A 228 -27.98 -4.00 4.37
C GLU A 228 -27.49 -2.55 4.17
N PRO A 229 -28.06 -1.55 4.86
CA PRO A 229 -27.56 -0.17 4.74
C PRO A 229 -26.16 -0.08 5.35
N LYS A 230 -25.21 0.45 4.57
CA LYS A 230 -23.79 0.61 4.95
C LYS A 230 -23.38 2.07 4.78
N ALA A 231 -22.82 2.68 5.81
CA ALA A 231 -22.40 4.08 5.78
C ALA A 231 -21.25 4.33 4.78
N TYR A 232 -20.42 3.34 4.56
CA TYR A 232 -19.22 3.39 3.73
C TYR A 232 -19.40 2.88 2.30
N PHE A 233 -20.60 2.46 1.90
CA PHE A 233 -20.82 1.83 0.59
C PHE A 233 -20.40 2.72 -0.59
N LEU A 234 -20.74 4.00 -0.55
CA LEU A 234 -20.30 4.94 -1.59
C LEU A 234 -18.79 5.11 -1.63
N SER A 235 -18.12 5.07 -0.49
CA SER A 235 -16.66 5.13 -0.42
C SER A 235 -16.02 3.89 -1.07
N LYS A 236 -16.57 2.70 -0.88
CA LYS A 236 -16.11 1.48 -1.60
C LYS A 236 -16.20 1.62 -3.11
N LEU A 237 -17.23 2.33 -3.63
CA LEU A 237 -17.39 2.56 -5.06
C LEU A 237 -16.37 3.55 -5.66
N THR A 238 -15.50 4.16 -4.87
CA THR A 238 -14.37 4.97 -5.37
C THR A 238 -13.14 4.13 -5.68
N TYR A 239 -13.12 2.87 -5.26
CA TYR A 239 -11.98 1.96 -5.48
C TYR A 239 -12.05 1.31 -6.88
N PRO A 240 -10.92 1.04 -7.52
CA PRO A 240 -10.85 0.54 -8.90
C PRO A 240 -11.70 -0.68 -9.23
N THR A 241 -11.95 -1.57 -8.27
CA THR A 241 -12.81 -2.74 -8.45
C THR A 241 -14.21 -2.40 -8.99
N SER A 242 -14.69 -1.16 -8.75
CA SER A 242 -15.99 -0.65 -9.23
C SER A 242 -15.91 0.17 -10.52
N PHE A 243 -14.72 0.31 -11.13
CA PHE A 243 -14.56 1.13 -12.33
C PHE A 243 -15.20 0.51 -13.55
N ILE A 244 -15.64 1.37 -14.47
CA ILE A 244 -16.46 0.97 -15.60
C ILE A 244 -15.57 0.68 -16.81
N LEU A 245 -15.73 -0.49 -17.39
CA LEU A 245 -15.01 -1.00 -18.54
C LEU A 245 -15.90 -1.10 -19.78
N ASP A 246 -15.28 -0.99 -20.94
CA ASP A 246 -15.92 -1.28 -22.24
C ASP A 246 -15.82 -2.77 -22.57
N GLU A 247 -16.95 -3.48 -22.55
CA GLU A 247 -17.04 -4.91 -22.87
C GLU A 247 -16.31 -5.28 -24.17
N ASN A 248 -16.50 -4.46 -25.23
CA ASN A 248 -15.91 -4.76 -26.53
C ASN A 248 -14.38 -4.73 -26.44
N SER A 249 -13.80 -3.74 -25.76
CA SER A 249 -12.35 -3.62 -25.62
C SER A 249 -11.77 -4.76 -24.79
N VAL A 250 -12.43 -5.17 -23.73
CA VAL A 250 -11.97 -6.27 -22.84
C VAL A 250 -12.05 -7.62 -23.53
N THR A 251 -13.05 -7.84 -24.37
CA THR A 251 -13.28 -9.14 -25.03
C THR A 251 -12.55 -9.29 -26.37
N GLU A 252 -11.98 -8.19 -26.90
CA GLU A 252 -11.29 -8.20 -28.19
C GLU A 252 -9.97 -8.98 -28.16
N SER A 253 -9.22 -8.90 -27.05
CA SER A 253 -7.89 -9.50 -26.91
C SER A 253 -7.54 -9.79 -25.46
N ASP A 254 -6.77 -10.82 -25.21
CA ASP A 254 -6.22 -11.14 -23.88
C ASP A 254 -5.25 -10.04 -23.36
N ASP A 255 -4.65 -9.27 -24.27
CA ASP A 255 -3.72 -8.15 -23.92
C ASP A 255 -4.44 -6.80 -23.88
N TRP A 256 -5.78 -6.75 -23.76
CA TRP A 256 -6.55 -5.51 -23.76
C TRP A 256 -6.03 -4.47 -22.74
N MET A 257 -5.49 -4.91 -21.60
CA MET A 257 -4.92 -4.03 -20.56
C MET A 257 -3.67 -3.27 -21.00
N LEU A 258 -3.00 -3.69 -22.08
CA LEU A 258 -1.89 -2.94 -22.69
C LEU A 258 -2.38 -1.84 -23.65
N ARG A 259 -3.70 -1.81 -23.94
CA ARG A 259 -4.38 -0.80 -24.75
C ARG A 259 -5.74 -0.46 -24.12
N PRO A 260 -5.73 -0.02 -22.87
CA PRO A 260 -6.95 0.16 -22.11
C PRO A 260 -7.84 1.25 -22.74
N ASN A 261 -9.13 0.97 -22.78
CA ASN A 261 -10.17 1.91 -23.23
C ASN A 261 -10.96 2.38 -22.01
N GLY A 262 -10.37 3.29 -21.23
CA GLY A 262 -10.97 3.81 -19.99
C GLY A 262 -11.83 5.05 -20.22
N THR A 263 -12.18 5.70 -19.11
CA THR A 263 -13.00 6.92 -19.05
C THR A 263 -12.28 8.07 -18.33
N GLY A 264 -11.05 7.84 -17.89
CA GLY A 264 -10.28 8.74 -17.05
C GLY A 264 -9.72 9.98 -17.76
N PRO A 265 -9.05 10.85 -17.00
CA PRO A 265 -8.45 12.08 -17.53
C PRO A 265 -7.28 11.84 -18.47
N PHE A 266 -6.67 10.67 -18.43
CA PHE A 266 -5.57 10.31 -19.31
C PHE A 266 -5.82 8.98 -20.01
N ARG A 267 -5.11 8.78 -21.15
CA ARG A 267 -5.12 7.57 -21.97
C ARG A 267 -3.74 6.96 -21.98
N LEU A 268 -3.63 5.65 -21.76
CA LEU A 268 -2.38 4.94 -22.02
C LEU A 268 -2.12 4.93 -23.53
N TRP A 269 -0.99 5.46 -23.96
CA TRP A 269 -0.61 5.45 -25.37
C TRP A 269 0.69 4.69 -25.64
N GLU A 270 1.54 4.52 -24.61
CA GLU A 270 2.76 3.72 -24.69
C GLU A 270 3.05 3.04 -23.37
N TYR A 271 3.39 1.75 -23.42
CA TYR A 271 3.89 1.01 -22.28
C TYR A 271 4.92 -0.03 -22.74
N GLU A 272 6.17 0.20 -22.36
CA GLU A 272 7.30 -0.71 -22.54
C GLU A 272 7.79 -1.13 -21.15
N THR A 273 7.55 -2.41 -20.80
CA THR A 273 7.87 -2.97 -19.49
C THR A 273 9.36 -2.78 -19.15
N GLY A 274 9.65 -2.27 -17.96
CA GLY A 274 10.99 -1.97 -17.48
C GLY A 274 11.63 -0.73 -18.11
N GLU A 275 10.92 0.00 -19.00
CA GLU A 275 11.45 1.17 -19.67
C GLU A 275 10.57 2.42 -19.44
N VAL A 276 9.34 2.43 -19.91
CA VAL A 276 8.50 3.63 -19.88
C VAL A 276 7.02 3.32 -19.91
N LEU A 277 6.23 4.15 -19.23
CA LEU A 277 4.78 4.21 -19.36
C LEU A 277 4.40 5.68 -19.62
N ARG A 278 3.64 5.94 -20.70
CA ARG A 278 3.20 7.28 -21.08
C ARG A 278 1.68 7.37 -21.15
N LEU A 279 1.17 8.42 -20.54
CA LEU A 279 -0.24 8.75 -20.52
C LEU A 279 -0.43 10.07 -21.31
N SER A 280 -1.31 10.10 -22.31
CA SER A 280 -1.71 11.32 -23.02
C SER A 280 -3.00 11.90 -22.44
N GLY A 281 -3.12 13.22 -22.40
CA GLY A 281 -4.30 13.92 -21.92
C GLY A 281 -5.57 13.56 -22.70
N ASN A 282 -6.68 13.37 -22.00
CA ASN A 282 -8.00 13.15 -22.59
C ASN A 282 -8.76 14.48 -22.69
N GLU A 283 -8.71 15.14 -23.86
CA GLU A 283 -9.42 16.40 -24.10
C GLU A 283 -10.94 16.29 -23.90
N GLY A 284 -11.50 15.08 -24.06
CA GLY A 284 -12.93 14.80 -23.88
C GLY A 284 -13.32 14.42 -22.46
N TYR A 285 -12.43 14.56 -21.47
CA TYR A 285 -12.74 14.16 -20.09
C TYR A 285 -13.91 14.97 -19.52
N HIS A 286 -14.89 14.28 -18.99
CA HIS A 286 -16.18 14.85 -18.57
C HIS A 286 -16.11 15.81 -17.38
N LEU A 287 -15.05 15.75 -16.56
CA LEU A 287 -14.80 16.72 -15.46
C LEU A 287 -13.81 17.83 -15.86
N GLY A 288 -13.58 18.03 -17.15
CA GLY A 288 -12.63 18.99 -17.73
C GLY A 288 -11.33 18.34 -18.16
N ALA A 289 -10.84 18.74 -19.35
CA ALA A 289 -9.57 18.26 -19.89
C ALA A 289 -8.43 18.50 -18.90
N PRO A 290 -7.47 17.56 -18.76
CA PRO A 290 -6.25 17.81 -18.00
C PRO A 290 -5.45 18.94 -18.67
N TYR A 291 -4.66 19.67 -17.90
CA TYR A 291 -3.79 20.74 -18.43
C TYR A 291 -2.59 20.18 -19.18
N LEU A 292 -2.07 19.02 -18.77
CA LEU A 292 -0.92 18.35 -19.37
C LEU A 292 -1.30 17.65 -20.68
N ASP A 293 -0.43 17.76 -21.69
CA ASP A 293 -0.50 16.92 -22.90
C ASP A 293 -0.13 15.47 -22.56
N GLU A 294 0.86 15.29 -21.65
CA GLU A 294 1.45 13.98 -21.37
C GLU A 294 1.97 13.87 -19.93
N VAL A 295 1.90 12.65 -19.40
CA VAL A 295 2.64 12.24 -18.20
C VAL A 295 3.51 11.05 -18.58
N GLU A 296 4.83 11.19 -18.42
CA GLU A 296 5.81 10.15 -18.67
C GLU A 296 6.33 9.58 -17.35
N PHE A 297 6.27 8.26 -17.21
CA PHE A 297 6.84 7.52 -16.08
C PHE A 297 8.05 6.71 -16.58
N ILE A 298 9.24 7.04 -16.10
CA ILE A 298 10.46 6.29 -16.39
C ILE A 298 10.45 5.04 -15.49
N LEU A 299 10.34 3.85 -16.09
CA LEU A 299 10.28 2.57 -15.37
C LEU A 299 11.65 1.88 -15.28
N ALA A 300 12.60 2.29 -16.11
CA ALA A 300 13.97 1.77 -16.12
C ALA A 300 14.72 1.95 -14.78
N GLY A 301 14.10 2.63 -13.82
CA GLY A 301 14.69 2.98 -12.56
C GLY A 301 15.65 4.16 -12.68
N GLY A 302 16.38 4.42 -11.58
CA GLY A 302 17.31 5.54 -11.51
C GLY A 302 17.46 6.06 -10.09
N GLN A 303 18.37 7.02 -9.92
CA GLN A 303 18.53 7.72 -8.65
C GLN A 303 17.77 9.05 -8.75
N GLY A 304 16.57 9.08 -8.16
CA GLY A 304 15.64 10.20 -8.30
C GLY A 304 16.24 11.56 -8.02
N MET A 305 17.06 11.69 -6.95
CA MET A 305 17.73 12.96 -6.65
C MET A 305 18.69 13.41 -7.75
N LEU A 306 19.52 12.51 -8.29
CA LEU A 306 20.46 12.84 -9.37
C LEU A 306 19.73 13.21 -10.66
N MET A 307 18.68 12.45 -11.01
CA MET A 307 17.86 12.73 -12.19
C MET A 307 17.10 14.06 -12.05
N TYR A 308 16.65 14.38 -10.84
CA TYR A 308 16.04 15.68 -10.57
C TYR A 308 17.05 16.83 -10.72
N GLU A 309 18.23 16.69 -10.13
CA GLU A 309 19.28 17.71 -10.23
C GLU A 309 19.82 17.90 -11.65
N SER A 310 19.78 16.86 -12.49
CA SER A 310 20.16 16.92 -13.92
C SER A 310 19.01 17.33 -14.85
N ASP A 311 17.84 17.70 -14.32
CA ASP A 311 16.63 18.07 -15.07
C ASP A 311 16.05 16.95 -15.96
N GLU A 312 16.35 15.70 -15.65
CA GLU A 312 15.78 14.52 -16.35
C GLU A 312 14.34 14.24 -15.90
N ILE A 313 14.01 14.56 -14.64
CA ILE A 313 12.65 14.43 -14.09
C ILE A 313 12.21 15.72 -13.41
N HIS A 314 10.89 15.90 -13.31
CA HIS A 314 10.30 17.15 -12.82
C HIS A 314 9.91 17.11 -11.35
N LEU A 315 9.80 15.92 -10.78
CA LEU A 315 9.51 15.71 -9.35
C LEU A 315 10.14 14.42 -8.84
N THR A 316 10.55 14.42 -7.56
CA THR A 316 11.08 13.25 -6.89
C THR A 316 10.79 13.31 -5.40
N GLY A 317 10.70 12.15 -4.74
CA GLY A 317 10.69 12.07 -3.28
C GLY A 317 12.08 12.37 -2.70
N VAL A 318 12.14 13.00 -1.52
CA VAL A 318 13.38 13.23 -0.79
C VAL A 318 13.65 12.03 0.12
N GLY A 319 14.72 11.29 -0.17
CA GLY A 319 15.16 10.16 0.64
C GLY A 319 15.94 10.60 1.88
N ARG A 320 16.12 9.66 2.83
CA ARG A 320 16.86 9.87 4.07
C ARG A 320 18.25 10.52 3.85
N ALA A 321 19.00 10.03 2.88
CA ALA A 321 20.36 10.52 2.60
C ALA A 321 20.41 12.00 2.21
N ASP A 322 19.34 12.55 1.67
CA ASP A 322 19.28 13.91 1.16
C ASP A 322 18.50 14.87 2.07
N LEU A 323 17.74 14.33 3.03
CA LEU A 323 16.78 15.11 3.84
C LEU A 323 17.45 16.28 4.56
N SER A 324 18.55 16.04 5.29
CA SER A 324 19.25 17.09 6.02
C SER A 324 19.83 18.18 5.12
N ARG A 325 20.27 17.81 3.91
CA ARG A 325 20.72 18.76 2.90
C ARG A 325 19.55 19.60 2.37
N ILE A 326 18.47 18.96 1.98
CA ILE A 326 17.30 19.65 1.39
C ILE A 326 16.62 20.58 2.40
N LEU A 327 16.63 20.23 3.70
CA LEU A 327 16.05 21.07 4.74
C LEU A 327 16.96 22.21 5.21
N ASP A 328 18.23 22.29 4.76
CA ASP A 328 19.08 23.46 5.01
C ASP A 328 18.54 24.68 4.25
N PRO A 329 18.17 25.78 4.94
CA PRO A 329 17.69 27.00 4.28
C PRO A 329 18.66 27.64 3.28
N ASN A 330 19.95 27.25 3.32
CA ASN A 330 20.97 27.75 2.39
C ASN A 330 21.10 26.85 1.13
N GLU A 331 20.48 25.67 1.13
CA GLU A 331 20.43 24.80 -0.03
C GLU A 331 19.47 25.38 -1.09
N PRO A 332 19.92 25.59 -2.35
CA PRO A 332 19.05 26.10 -3.41
C PRO A 332 17.75 25.30 -3.59
N LEU A 333 17.82 23.97 -3.46
CA LEU A 333 16.67 23.08 -3.61
C LEU A 333 15.68 23.16 -2.43
N ASN A 334 16.03 23.77 -1.31
CA ASN A 334 15.12 23.97 -0.18
C ASN A 334 13.82 24.69 -0.58
N SER A 335 13.92 25.66 -1.50
CA SER A 335 12.75 26.38 -2.00
C SER A 335 11.84 25.56 -2.92
N GLU A 336 12.30 24.41 -3.39
CA GLU A 336 11.57 23.47 -4.25
C GLU A 336 10.94 22.32 -3.45
N ALA A 337 11.23 22.26 -2.15
CA ALA A 337 10.73 21.21 -1.27
C ALA A 337 9.27 21.45 -0.89
N VAL A 338 8.43 20.46 -1.16
CA VAL A 338 7.01 20.42 -0.78
C VAL A 338 6.85 19.35 0.30
N GLN A 339 6.34 19.75 1.46
CA GLN A 339 6.05 18.82 2.54
C GLN A 339 4.78 18.04 2.24
N ALA A 340 4.84 16.72 2.37
CA ALA A 340 3.69 15.85 2.22
C ALA A 340 2.83 15.82 3.50
N PRO A 341 1.50 15.69 3.40
CA PRO A 341 0.70 15.26 4.53
C PRO A 341 1.11 13.84 4.96
N ALA A 342 0.89 13.49 6.23
CA ALA A 342 1.05 12.10 6.65
C ALA A 342 0.08 11.22 5.84
N ALA A 343 0.62 10.21 5.16
CA ALA A 343 -0.24 9.27 4.43
C ALA A 343 -1.02 8.38 5.42
N PHE A 344 -2.26 8.08 5.11
CA PHE A 344 -3.08 7.16 5.88
C PHE A 344 -2.62 5.72 5.62
N SER A 345 -1.51 5.37 6.24
CA SER A 345 -0.88 4.06 6.04
C SER A 345 -0.24 3.53 7.31
N VAL A 346 -0.15 2.22 7.40
CA VAL A 346 0.59 1.50 8.43
C VAL A 346 1.50 0.46 7.79
N ALA A 347 2.78 0.47 8.15
CA ALA A 347 3.69 -0.62 7.86
C ALA A 347 3.68 -1.60 9.03
N TYR A 348 3.68 -2.88 8.74
CA TYR A 348 3.58 -3.91 9.77
C TYR A 348 4.30 -5.20 9.35
N ILE A 349 4.57 -6.02 10.35
CA ILE A 349 4.92 -7.43 10.15
C ILE A 349 3.71 -8.26 10.54
N GLY A 350 3.14 -9.00 9.58
CA GLY A 350 2.06 -9.95 9.80
C GLY A 350 2.61 -11.33 10.15
N MET A 351 1.90 -12.03 11.03
CA MET A 351 2.22 -13.39 11.46
C MET A 351 1.03 -14.30 11.18
N ASN A 352 1.23 -15.40 10.47
CA ASN A 352 0.18 -16.39 10.28
C ASN A 352 -0.09 -17.12 11.60
N VAL A 353 -1.21 -16.78 12.24
CA VAL A 353 -1.55 -17.30 13.59
C VAL A 353 -1.85 -18.78 13.63
N ASN A 354 -1.97 -19.45 12.47
CA ASN A 354 -2.15 -20.90 12.36
C ASN A 354 -0.82 -21.65 12.22
N GLU A 355 0.28 -20.93 11.97
CA GLU A 355 1.59 -21.54 11.75
C GLU A 355 2.48 -21.43 12.99
N PRO A 356 3.12 -22.54 13.43
CA PRO A 356 4.10 -22.46 14.51
C PRO A 356 5.30 -21.58 14.09
N PRO A 357 5.86 -20.75 15.01
CA PRO A 357 5.49 -20.61 16.43
C PRO A 357 4.39 -19.58 16.70
N PHE A 358 3.80 -18.99 15.69
CA PHE A 358 2.84 -17.89 15.81
C PHE A 358 1.42 -18.34 16.20
N ASP A 359 1.18 -19.65 16.27
CA ASP A 359 0.00 -20.24 16.91
C ASP A 359 0.01 -20.08 18.45
N ASP A 360 1.12 -19.61 19.05
CA ASP A 360 1.22 -19.23 20.45
C ASP A 360 1.19 -17.71 20.61
N PRO A 361 0.15 -17.12 21.23
CA PRO A 361 0.04 -15.68 21.40
C PRO A 361 1.18 -15.08 22.24
N ASN A 362 1.78 -15.84 23.16
CA ASN A 362 2.90 -15.35 23.95
C ASN A 362 4.15 -15.08 23.09
N ILE A 363 4.38 -15.86 22.03
CA ILE A 363 5.46 -15.60 21.09
C ILE A 363 5.18 -14.33 20.29
N ARG A 364 3.95 -14.13 19.80
CA ARG A 364 3.58 -12.93 19.05
C ARG A 364 3.71 -11.67 19.90
N LEU A 365 3.23 -11.71 21.13
CA LEU A 365 3.37 -10.63 22.11
C LEU A 365 4.85 -10.37 22.46
N ALA A 366 5.64 -11.43 22.70
CA ALA A 366 7.06 -11.27 23.02
C ALA A 366 7.82 -10.52 21.93
N LEU A 367 7.57 -10.83 20.65
CA LEU A 367 8.19 -10.13 19.53
C LEU A 367 7.78 -8.64 19.48
N ASN A 368 6.56 -8.30 19.89
CA ASN A 368 6.08 -6.92 19.97
C ASN A 368 6.77 -6.11 21.07
N TYR A 369 7.05 -6.70 22.25
CA TYR A 369 7.68 -6.01 23.38
C TYR A 369 9.21 -5.95 23.31
N ALA A 370 9.86 -6.72 22.42
CA ALA A 370 11.29 -6.96 22.45
C ALA A 370 12.15 -5.91 21.74
N PHE A 371 11.58 -4.90 21.10
CA PHE A 371 12.34 -3.85 20.43
C PHE A 371 11.77 -2.45 20.68
N ASP A 372 12.67 -1.46 20.71
CA ASP A 372 12.32 -0.05 20.92
C ASP A 372 11.99 0.63 19.60
N ARG A 373 10.68 0.76 19.30
CA ARG A 373 10.17 1.42 18.09
C ARG A 373 10.60 2.88 18.01
N HIS A 374 10.62 3.60 19.16
CA HIS A 374 10.99 5.01 19.18
C HIS A 374 12.46 5.21 18.83
N THR A 375 13.35 4.43 19.45
CA THR A 375 14.79 4.50 19.11
C THR A 375 15.04 4.16 17.63
N ILE A 376 14.34 3.16 17.07
CA ILE A 376 14.50 2.82 15.66
C ILE A 376 13.97 3.95 14.76
N ALA A 377 12.80 4.51 15.07
CA ALA A 377 12.23 5.63 14.30
C ALA A 377 13.16 6.86 14.31
N ASP A 378 13.67 7.23 15.48
CA ASP A 378 14.45 8.45 15.65
C ASP A 378 15.89 8.29 15.12
N VAL A 379 16.52 7.11 15.35
CA VAL A 379 17.96 6.91 15.07
C VAL A 379 18.18 6.21 13.73
N VAL A 380 17.41 5.15 13.42
CA VAL A 380 17.59 4.37 12.20
C VAL A 380 16.85 5.00 11.04
N LEU A 381 15.63 5.50 11.28
CA LEU A 381 14.79 6.13 10.27
C LEU A 381 14.84 7.67 10.28
N GLU A 382 15.66 8.27 11.16
CA GLU A 382 15.92 9.71 11.24
C GLU A 382 14.65 10.58 11.33
N GLY A 383 13.60 10.05 12.00
CA GLY A 383 12.32 10.74 12.18
C GLY A 383 11.39 10.73 10.97
N LEU A 384 11.76 10.08 9.85
CA LEU A 384 10.92 9.98 8.63
C LEU A 384 9.66 9.13 8.82
N ARG A 385 9.61 8.37 9.90
CA ARG A 385 8.48 7.52 10.27
C ARG A 385 8.12 7.74 11.73
N ILE A 386 6.84 7.64 12.04
CA ILE A 386 6.36 7.62 13.43
C ILE A 386 6.06 6.18 13.84
N PRO A 387 6.40 5.80 15.10
CA PRO A 387 5.99 4.51 15.64
C PRO A 387 4.48 4.33 15.54
N ALA A 388 4.02 3.24 14.94
CA ALA A 388 2.61 2.92 14.89
C ALA A 388 2.13 2.48 16.27
N GLN A 389 1.09 3.13 16.78
CA GLN A 389 0.44 2.73 18.03
C GLN A 389 -0.43 1.51 17.83
N GLY A 390 -1.13 1.44 16.70
CA GLY A 390 -2.06 0.37 16.35
C GLY A 390 -2.14 0.16 14.84
N ILE A 391 -3.34 -0.16 14.40
CA ILE A 391 -3.67 -0.50 13.02
C ILE A 391 -4.15 0.76 12.28
N ILE A 392 -5.01 1.54 12.93
CA ILE A 392 -5.56 2.79 12.36
C ILE A 392 -4.51 3.91 12.48
N PRO A 393 -4.12 4.56 11.36
CA PRO A 393 -3.09 5.60 11.39
C PRO A 393 -3.61 6.93 11.96
N PRO A 394 -2.72 7.78 12.52
CA PRO A 394 -3.08 9.10 13.03
C PRO A 394 -3.78 9.98 11.99
N GLY A 395 -4.84 10.68 12.41
CA GLY A 395 -5.63 11.56 11.56
C GLY A 395 -6.69 10.85 10.72
N PHE A 396 -6.71 9.52 10.70
CA PHE A 396 -7.76 8.73 10.06
C PHE A 396 -9.02 8.67 10.93
N PRO A 397 -10.23 8.49 10.33
CA PRO A 397 -11.46 8.31 11.12
C PRO A 397 -11.33 7.15 12.12
N ALA A 398 -11.85 7.34 13.33
CA ALA A 398 -11.77 6.42 14.48
C ALA A 398 -10.35 6.18 15.03
N PHE A 399 -9.33 6.94 14.64
CA PHE A 399 -8.03 6.85 15.30
C PHE A 399 -8.16 7.06 16.82
N ASN A 400 -7.63 6.15 17.62
CA ASN A 400 -7.66 6.17 19.07
C ASN A 400 -6.28 6.50 19.64
N PRO A 401 -6.03 7.74 20.12
CA PRO A 401 -4.75 8.10 20.72
C PRO A 401 -4.51 7.43 22.09
N ASP A 402 -5.56 6.92 22.73
CA ASP A 402 -5.51 6.28 24.05
C ASP A 402 -5.47 4.73 23.95
N LEU A 403 -5.19 4.18 22.77
CA LEU A 403 -5.06 2.73 22.57
C LEU A 403 -3.96 2.17 23.48
N ASP A 404 -4.29 1.14 24.28
CA ASP A 404 -3.27 0.42 25.08
C ASP A 404 -2.45 -0.49 24.16
N THR A 405 -1.20 -0.13 23.97
CA THR A 405 -0.33 -0.72 22.97
C THR A 405 1.00 -1.20 23.56
N TYR A 406 1.85 -1.72 22.70
CA TYR A 406 3.13 -2.33 23.10
C TYR A 406 4.16 -1.26 23.43
N THR A 407 4.62 -1.22 24.68
CA THR A 407 5.79 -0.46 25.10
C THR A 407 7.03 -1.37 25.10
N PHE A 408 8.19 -0.82 24.80
CA PHE A 408 9.43 -1.58 24.86
C PHE A 408 9.68 -2.11 26.29
N ASP A 409 9.65 -3.44 26.45
CA ASP A 409 9.86 -4.12 27.73
C ASP A 409 10.44 -5.52 27.49
N THR A 410 11.78 -5.60 27.54
CA THR A 410 12.52 -6.86 27.30
C THR A 410 12.28 -7.91 28.38
N GLU A 411 12.03 -7.51 29.63
CA GLU A 411 11.77 -8.46 30.70
C GLU A 411 10.37 -9.09 30.56
N LYS A 412 9.37 -8.28 30.20
CA LYS A 412 8.05 -8.79 29.83
C LYS A 412 8.14 -9.70 28.62
N ALA A 413 8.89 -9.32 27.58
CA ALA A 413 9.09 -10.14 26.39
C ALA A 413 9.72 -11.50 26.73
N LYS A 414 10.78 -11.52 27.53
CA LYS A 414 11.43 -12.76 28.03
C LYS A 414 10.49 -13.61 28.88
N GLN A 415 9.63 -12.97 29.70
CA GLN A 415 8.64 -13.71 30.50
C GLN A 415 7.60 -14.38 29.59
N LEU A 416 7.09 -13.67 28.58
CA LEU A 416 6.16 -14.23 27.60
C LEU A 416 6.76 -15.43 26.86
N VAL A 417 8.04 -15.36 26.47
CA VAL A 417 8.73 -16.53 25.89
C VAL A 417 8.76 -17.70 26.86
N ARG A 418 9.08 -17.47 28.14
CA ARG A 418 9.08 -18.53 29.17
C ARG A 418 7.68 -19.15 29.37
N ASP A 419 6.64 -18.34 29.26
CA ASP A 419 5.23 -18.74 29.45
C ASP A 419 4.64 -19.37 28.18
N SER A 420 5.35 -19.31 27.04
CA SER A 420 4.94 -19.96 25.80
C SER A 420 5.07 -21.47 25.87
N LYS A 421 4.48 -22.17 24.92
CA LYS A 421 4.61 -23.64 24.80
C LYS A 421 6.05 -24.11 24.56
N TYR A 422 6.97 -23.20 24.19
CA TYR A 422 8.39 -23.50 24.00
C TYR A 422 9.20 -23.31 25.30
N GLY A 423 8.69 -22.58 26.27
CA GLY A 423 9.36 -22.34 27.55
C GLY A 423 10.71 -21.66 27.42
N SER A 424 11.67 -22.08 28.24
CA SER A 424 13.04 -21.54 28.17
C SER A 424 13.96 -22.30 27.20
N ASP A 425 13.50 -23.39 26.62
CA ASP A 425 14.26 -24.19 25.64
C ASP A 425 13.83 -23.85 24.21
N LEU A 426 14.48 -22.83 23.64
CA LEU A 426 14.21 -22.39 22.27
C LEU A 426 14.73 -23.36 21.20
N SER A 427 15.40 -24.46 21.58
CA SER A 427 15.83 -25.46 20.60
C SER A 427 14.66 -26.18 19.90
N ALA A 428 13.49 -26.16 20.54
CA ALA A 428 12.23 -26.66 19.96
C ALA A 428 11.49 -25.64 19.09
N LEU A 429 11.94 -24.37 19.07
CA LEU A 429 11.32 -23.35 18.23
C LEU A 429 11.57 -23.67 16.75
N PRO A 430 10.55 -23.72 15.91
CA PRO A 430 10.75 -23.94 14.50
C PRO A 430 11.53 -22.78 13.87
N ARG A 431 12.16 -23.05 12.73
CA ARG A 431 12.80 -22.01 11.92
C ARG A 431 11.75 -20.96 11.54
N ILE A 432 12.08 -19.69 11.77
CA ILE A 432 11.23 -18.56 11.42
C ILE A 432 11.83 -17.87 10.18
N THR A 433 10.98 -17.62 9.20
CA THR A 433 11.36 -16.86 8.00
C THR A 433 10.47 -15.64 7.86
N LEU A 434 11.09 -14.47 7.86
CA LEU A 434 10.44 -13.20 7.52
C LEU A 434 10.59 -12.95 6.01
N ASN A 435 9.46 -12.92 5.32
CA ASN A 435 9.42 -12.61 3.90
C ASN A 435 9.25 -11.10 3.71
N VAL A 436 10.12 -10.51 2.90
CA VAL A 436 10.12 -9.08 2.59
C VAL A 436 10.18 -8.86 1.08
N VAL A 437 9.67 -7.74 0.63
CA VAL A 437 9.81 -7.34 -0.78
C VAL A 437 11.26 -6.96 -1.05
N GLY A 438 11.81 -7.41 -2.16
CA GLY A 438 13.16 -7.07 -2.59
C GLY A 438 13.66 -7.94 -3.73
N GLY A 439 14.68 -7.45 -4.45
CA GLY A 439 15.38 -8.22 -5.48
C GLY A 439 16.50 -9.06 -4.86
N PHE A 440 16.88 -10.14 -5.55
CA PHE A 440 17.99 -10.98 -5.13
C PHE A 440 19.28 -10.16 -4.98
N GLY A 441 19.85 -10.14 -3.78
CA GLY A 441 21.09 -9.41 -3.46
C GLY A 441 20.90 -7.92 -3.17
N ALA A 442 19.67 -7.40 -3.15
CA ALA A 442 19.39 -6.07 -2.63
C ALA A 442 19.62 -6.02 -1.10
N PRO A 443 20.03 -4.89 -0.55
CA PRO A 443 20.11 -4.74 0.90
C PRO A 443 18.72 -4.89 1.53
N VAL A 444 18.66 -5.47 2.71
CA VAL A 444 17.46 -5.46 3.55
C VAL A 444 17.31 -4.07 4.18
N ASP A 445 16.08 -3.63 4.39
CA ASP A 445 15.82 -2.35 5.05
C ASP A 445 16.46 -2.30 6.45
N ASP A 446 17.07 -1.17 6.77
CA ASP A 446 17.83 -0.97 8.03
C ASP A 446 16.96 -1.18 9.28
N ASP A 447 15.68 -0.81 9.23
CA ASP A 447 14.72 -1.02 10.31
C ASP A 447 14.47 -2.51 10.57
N ILE A 448 14.35 -3.30 9.52
CA ILE A 448 14.14 -4.75 9.62
C ILE A 448 15.36 -5.44 10.19
N GLU A 449 16.56 -5.04 9.78
CA GLU A 449 17.81 -5.56 10.36
C GLU A 449 17.96 -5.17 11.84
N ALA A 450 17.57 -3.96 12.23
CA ALA A 450 17.58 -3.51 13.62
C ALA A 450 16.59 -4.33 14.47
N ILE A 451 15.38 -4.53 13.99
CA ILE A 451 14.34 -5.34 14.67
C ILE A 451 14.79 -6.79 14.81
N ARG A 452 15.24 -7.41 13.71
CA ARG A 452 15.75 -8.80 13.70
C ARG A 452 16.85 -8.98 14.73
N ARG A 453 17.79 -8.02 14.78
CA ARG A 453 18.91 -8.04 15.74
C ARG A 453 18.42 -7.90 17.19
N ALA A 454 17.39 -7.06 17.44
CA ALA A 454 16.79 -6.93 18.75
C ALA A 454 16.19 -8.27 19.22
N TRP A 455 15.45 -8.97 18.38
CA TRP A 455 14.90 -10.29 18.71
C TRP A 455 15.99 -11.33 18.99
N GLU A 456 17.07 -11.32 18.21
CA GLU A 456 18.21 -12.23 18.42
C GLU A 456 18.90 -11.94 19.76
N VAL A 457 19.18 -10.67 20.06
CA VAL A 457 19.91 -10.28 21.27
C VAL A 457 19.06 -10.41 22.52
N GLU A 458 17.82 -9.96 22.49
CA GLU A 458 16.97 -9.90 23.67
C GLU A 458 16.26 -11.23 23.96
N LEU A 459 15.84 -11.95 22.95
CA LEU A 459 15.04 -13.17 23.09
C LEU A 459 15.82 -14.45 22.74
N GLY A 460 16.92 -14.35 22.02
CA GLY A 460 17.61 -15.50 21.43
C GLY A 460 16.85 -16.13 20.27
N ILE A 461 15.86 -15.43 19.70
CA ILE A 461 15.06 -15.89 18.57
C ILE A 461 15.74 -15.44 17.26
N ILE A 462 16.13 -16.42 16.45
CA ILE A 462 16.79 -16.19 15.16
C ILE A 462 15.72 -16.21 14.07
N ILE A 463 15.71 -15.16 13.24
CA ILE A 463 14.80 -15.01 12.11
C ILE A 463 15.60 -14.86 10.83
N ASP A 464 15.35 -15.74 9.86
CA ASP A 464 15.91 -15.66 8.52
C ASP A 464 15.07 -14.69 7.67
N ILE A 465 15.73 -13.89 6.83
CA ILE A 465 15.04 -12.98 5.91
C ILE A 465 15.09 -13.56 4.51
N GLN A 466 13.93 -13.60 3.86
CA GLN A 466 13.79 -13.98 2.46
C GLN A 466 13.21 -12.82 1.66
N GLN A 467 13.91 -12.42 0.60
CA GLN A 467 13.46 -11.38 -0.33
C GLN A 467 12.74 -12.00 -1.52
N THR A 468 11.64 -11.39 -1.91
CA THR A 468 10.81 -11.83 -3.04
C THR A 468 10.39 -10.60 -3.87
N ALA A 469 10.40 -10.73 -5.20
CA ALA A 469 9.95 -9.67 -6.10
C ALA A 469 8.46 -9.36 -5.88
N TRP A 470 8.07 -8.08 -6.03
CA TRP A 470 6.76 -7.55 -5.64
C TRP A 470 5.56 -8.38 -6.13
N ALA A 471 5.49 -8.65 -7.45
CA ALA A 471 4.35 -9.41 -8.00
C ALA A 471 4.24 -10.84 -7.44
N THR A 472 5.37 -11.53 -7.26
CA THR A 472 5.40 -12.86 -6.64
C THR A 472 5.07 -12.78 -5.15
N PHE A 473 5.55 -11.72 -4.46
CA PHE A 473 5.25 -11.50 -3.05
C PHE A 473 3.75 -11.33 -2.82
N LEU A 474 3.06 -10.53 -3.65
CA LEU A 474 1.61 -10.35 -3.56
C LEU A 474 0.83 -11.66 -3.76
N GLN A 475 1.22 -12.45 -4.77
CA GLN A 475 0.58 -13.75 -5.02
C GLN A 475 0.76 -14.71 -3.84
N ASP A 476 1.99 -14.84 -3.32
CA ASP A 476 2.29 -15.72 -2.18
C ASP A 476 1.61 -15.22 -0.88
N LEU A 477 1.47 -13.90 -0.72
CA LEU A 477 0.76 -13.28 0.38
C LEU A 477 -0.75 -13.60 0.33
N HIS A 478 -1.37 -13.43 -0.84
CA HIS A 478 -2.76 -13.76 -1.07
C HIS A 478 -3.04 -15.25 -0.82
N ASP A 479 -2.14 -16.13 -1.30
CA ASP A 479 -2.23 -17.57 -1.06
C ASP A 479 -1.89 -17.98 0.38
N ARG A 480 -1.59 -17.03 1.27
CA ARG A 480 -1.21 -17.24 2.69
C ARG A 480 -0.04 -18.22 2.87
N ARG A 481 0.95 -18.16 1.93
CA ARG A 481 2.12 -19.06 1.96
C ARG A 481 3.19 -18.63 2.96
N TYR A 482 3.11 -17.41 3.47
CA TYR A 482 4.10 -16.88 4.38
C TYR A 482 3.75 -17.15 5.84
N GLN A 483 4.74 -17.62 6.59
CA GLN A 483 4.67 -17.74 8.03
C GLN A 483 4.72 -16.35 8.71
N MET A 484 5.61 -15.47 8.20
CA MET A 484 5.81 -14.11 8.66
C MET A 484 6.17 -13.24 7.45
N PHE A 485 5.64 -12.03 7.36
CA PHE A 485 5.83 -11.15 6.22
C PHE A 485 5.80 -9.69 6.62
N LYS A 486 6.59 -8.83 5.94
CA LYS A 486 6.51 -7.36 6.08
C LYS A 486 5.78 -6.78 4.88
N VAL A 487 4.76 -6.00 5.14
CA VAL A 487 4.01 -5.24 4.14
C VAL A 487 3.45 -3.97 4.75
N GLY A 488 2.93 -3.07 3.95
CA GLY A 488 2.15 -1.91 4.38
C GLY A 488 0.72 -1.98 3.87
N TRP A 489 -0.17 -1.30 4.57
CA TRP A 489 -1.52 -1.01 4.10
C TRP A 489 -1.71 0.49 4.02
N GLY A 490 -2.16 0.99 2.88
CA GLY A 490 -2.62 2.36 2.69
C GLY A 490 -4.13 2.38 2.57
N ALA A 491 -4.77 3.44 3.07
CA ALA A 491 -6.22 3.57 2.95
C ALA A 491 -6.68 3.62 1.50
N ASP A 492 -7.67 2.79 1.15
CA ASP A 492 -8.34 2.79 -0.16
C ASP A 492 -9.50 3.79 -0.19
N TYR A 493 -10.10 4.03 0.95
CA TYR A 493 -11.14 5.03 1.20
C TYR A 493 -11.14 5.42 2.69
N PRO A 494 -11.66 6.61 3.05
CA PRO A 494 -11.51 7.16 4.41
C PRO A 494 -12.57 6.62 5.39
N ASP A 495 -12.56 5.31 5.63
CA ASP A 495 -13.43 4.63 6.59
C ASP A 495 -12.69 3.55 7.39
N PRO A 496 -12.89 3.44 8.73
CA PRO A 496 -12.20 2.46 9.57
C PRO A 496 -12.41 1.00 9.15
N GLU A 497 -13.48 0.70 8.44
CA GLU A 497 -13.75 -0.62 7.86
C GLU A 497 -12.60 -1.06 6.94
N ASN A 498 -11.96 -0.12 6.24
CA ASN A 498 -10.84 -0.40 5.35
C ASN A 498 -9.59 -0.96 6.06
N PHE A 499 -9.41 -0.66 7.33
CA PHE A 499 -8.30 -1.19 8.13
C PHE A 499 -8.70 -2.38 9.00
N LEU A 500 -9.86 -2.35 9.63
CA LEU A 500 -10.19 -3.36 10.63
C LEU A 500 -11.00 -4.51 10.06
N ASP A 501 -12.02 -4.23 9.25
CA ASP A 501 -12.87 -5.27 8.70
C ASP A 501 -12.16 -6.02 7.55
N ILE A 502 -11.62 -5.28 6.60
CA ILE A 502 -10.92 -5.87 5.44
C ILE A 502 -9.73 -6.72 5.89
N LEU A 503 -8.97 -6.30 6.91
CA LEU A 503 -7.72 -6.94 7.26
C LEU A 503 -7.83 -8.00 8.37
N PHE A 504 -8.94 -8.03 9.13
CA PHE A 504 -9.05 -8.92 10.29
C PHE A 504 -10.35 -9.72 10.39
N HIS A 505 -11.41 -9.42 9.62
CA HIS A 505 -12.58 -10.30 9.59
C HIS A 505 -12.18 -11.69 9.11
N SER A 506 -12.60 -12.75 9.80
CA SER A 506 -12.12 -14.11 9.55
C SER A 506 -12.43 -14.65 8.15
N SER A 507 -13.47 -14.11 7.48
CA SER A 507 -13.84 -14.46 6.10
C SER A 507 -13.18 -13.57 5.04
N SER A 508 -12.40 -12.56 5.42
CA SER A 508 -11.78 -11.67 4.45
C SER A 508 -10.58 -12.31 3.75
N ASP A 509 -10.51 -12.16 2.44
CA ASP A 509 -9.38 -12.62 1.64
C ASP A 509 -8.09 -11.84 1.96
N ASN A 510 -8.21 -10.57 2.38
CA ASN A 510 -7.09 -9.74 2.80
C ASN A 510 -6.60 -10.01 4.24
N ASN A 511 -7.26 -10.90 4.97
CA ASN A 511 -6.78 -11.37 6.26
C ASN A 511 -5.61 -12.36 6.09
N HIS A 512 -4.47 -11.85 5.68
CA HIS A 512 -3.28 -12.64 5.38
C HIS A 512 -2.65 -13.30 6.62
N SER A 513 -2.96 -12.80 7.81
CA SER A 513 -2.52 -13.39 9.08
C SER A 513 -3.35 -14.60 9.52
N SER A 514 -4.40 -14.95 8.80
CA SER A 514 -5.35 -16.01 9.16
C SER A 514 -5.96 -15.80 10.56
N TYR A 515 -6.08 -14.53 10.98
CA TYR A 515 -6.66 -14.18 12.28
C TYR A 515 -8.12 -14.61 12.35
N ASN A 516 -8.54 -15.17 13.47
CA ASN A 516 -9.90 -15.66 13.64
C ASN A 516 -10.33 -15.46 15.11
N ASN A 517 -11.21 -14.49 15.32
CA ASN A 517 -11.86 -14.27 16.62
C ASN A 517 -13.35 -13.96 16.40
N PRO A 518 -14.25 -14.91 16.74
CA PRO A 518 -15.70 -14.72 16.53
C PRO A 518 -16.31 -13.51 17.26
N GLN A 519 -15.67 -12.99 18.32
CA GLN A 519 -16.15 -11.78 18.99
C GLN A 519 -15.77 -10.53 18.21
N VAL A 520 -14.58 -10.52 17.59
CA VAL A 520 -14.15 -9.46 16.67
C VAL A 520 -15.05 -9.46 15.45
N ASP A 521 -15.29 -10.62 14.83
CA ASP A 521 -16.20 -10.74 13.68
C ASP A 521 -17.59 -10.18 13.99
N ALA A 522 -18.19 -10.57 15.11
CA ALA A 522 -19.51 -10.09 15.51
C ALA A 522 -19.54 -8.55 15.74
N LEU A 523 -18.47 -7.96 16.27
CA LEU A 523 -18.38 -6.51 16.46
C LEU A 523 -18.17 -5.78 15.13
N LEU A 524 -17.37 -6.34 14.21
CA LEU A 524 -17.20 -5.82 12.85
C LEU A 524 -18.55 -5.84 12.11
N GLU A 525 -19.27 -6.95 12.14
CA GLU A 525 -20.61 -7.06 11.53
C GLU A 525 -21.61 -6.06 12.14
N GLN A 526 -21.54 -5.80 13.46
CA GLN A 526 -22.34 -4.76 14.10
C GLN A 526 -21.94 -3.37 13.60
N ALA A 527 -20.63 -3.07 13.48
CA ALA A 527 -20.13 -1.78 13.02
C ALA A 527 -20.50 -1.49 11.55
N ARG A 528 -20.61 -2.54 10.71
CA ARG A 528 -21.04 -2.40 9.30
C ARG A 528 -22.39 -1.72 9.14
N VAL A 529 -23.34 -1.97 10.06
CA VAL A 529 -24.73 -1.50 9.97
C VAL A 529 -25.07 -0.37 10.96
N GLU A 530 -24.14 -0.02 11.84
CA GLU A 530 -24.34 1.10 12.80
C GLU A 530 -24.34 2.43 12.06
N ARG A 531 -25.42 3.21 12.24
CA ARG A 531 -25.63 4.51 11.57
C ARG A 531 -25.14 5.70 12.38
N ASN A 532 -25.08 5.55 13.71
CA ASN A 532 -24.52 6.59 14.55
C ASN A 532 -22.99 6.53 14.48
N GLN A 533 -22.37 7.57 13.96
CA GLN A 533 -20.93 7.59 13.71
C GLN A 533 -20.12 7.43 15.00
N ASP A 534 -20.50 8.10 16.10
CA ASP A 534 -19.77 8.01 17.36
C ASP A 534 -19.81 6.59 17.92
N THR A 535 -21.02 5.98 17.97
CA THR A 535 -21.18 4.59 18.40
C THR A 535 -20.39 3.62 17.50
N ARG A 536 -20.38 3.88 16.21
CA ARG A 536 -19.62 3.08 15.24
C ARG A 536 -18.11 3.17 15.48
N PHE A 537 -17.62 4.37 15.76
CA PHE A 537 -16.19 4.59 16.07
C PHE A 537 -15.80 3.95 17.42
N GLU A 538 -16.68 3.99 18.43
CA GLU A 538 -16.47 3.26 19.69
C GLU A 538 -16.37 1.73 19.46
N LEU A 539 -17.16 1.17 18.55
CA LEU A 539 -17.05 -0.24 18.17
C LEU A 539 -15.68 -0.54 17.54
N TYR A 540 -15.22 0.28 16.58
CA TYR A 540 -13.92 0.10 15.96
C TYR A 540 -12.76 0.23 16.95
N ASN A 541 -12.81 1.20 17.87
CA ASN A 541 -11.80 1.34 18.92
C ASN A 541 -11.72 0.10 19.81
N ARG A 542 -12.86 -0.48 20.16
CA ARG A 542 -12.90 -1.74 20.92
C ARG A 542 -12.36 -2.92 20.11
N ILE A 543 -12.70 -3.01 18.84
CA ILE A 543 -12.20 -4.03 17.91
C ILE A 543 -10.69 -3.95 17.81
N GLU A 544 -10.15 -2.75 17.55
CA GLU A 544 -8.72 -2.54 17.43
C GLU A 544 -7.96 -2.98 18.69
N GLN A 545 -8.47 -2.63 19.89
CA GLN A 545 -7.87 -3.06 21.15
C GLN A 545 -7.83 -4.59 21.27
N MET A 546 -8.92 -5.28 20.90
CA MET A 546 -8.95 -6.76 20.97
C MET A 546 -7.93 -7.39 20.02
N ILE A 547 -7.74 -6.81 18.83
CA ILE A 547 -6.75 -7.30 17.86
C ILE A 547 -5.32 -7.05 18.38
N ILE A 548 -5.06 -5.88 18.95
CA ILE A 548 -3.76 -5.55 19.56
C ILE A 548 -3.46 -6.51 20.73
N ASP A 549 -4.42 -6.81 21.58
CA ASP A 549 -4.24 -7.73 22.71
C ASP A 549 -3.85 -9.15 22.26
N GLU A 550 -4.25 -9.59 21.07
CA GLU A 550 -3.96 -10.91 20.50
C GLU A 550 -2.75 -10.93 19.56
N ALA A 551 -2.25 -9.78 19.18
CA ALA A 551 -1.01 -9.57 18.43
C ALA A 551 -0.86 -10.38 17.13
N PRO A 552 -1.83 -10.44 16.20
CA PRO A 552 -1.61 -11.08 14.90
C PRO A 552 -0.60 -10.30 14.04
N TRP A 553 -0.40 -9.03 14.36
CA TRP A 553 0.55 -8.11 13.72
C TRP A 553 1.56 -7.55 14.71
N ILE A 554 2.64 -7.07 14.14
CA ILE A 554 3.60 -6.16 14.78
C ILE A 554 3.47 -4.84 14.03
N PRO A 555 2.65 -3.89 14.51
CA PRO A 555 2.59 -2.54 13.93
C PRO A 555 3.97 -1.88 14.04
N LEU A 556 4.49 -1.37 12.94
CA LEU A 556 5.82 -0.79 12.88
C LEU A 556 5.75 0.73 12.81
N TRP A 557 5.32 1.23 11.64
CA TRP A 557 5.43 2.64 11.30
C TRP A 557 4.17 3.17 10.64
N ASN A 558 3.81 4.40 10.99
CA ASN A 558 2.95 5.24 10.17
C ASN A 558 3.81 6.24 9.38
N SER A 559 3.28 6.81 8.31
CA SER A 559 3.91 7.92 7.61
C SER A 559 4.05 9.11 8.56
N GLY A 560 5.25 9.68 8.62
CA GLY A 560 5.49 10.93 9.32
C GLY A 560 5.13 12.13 8.43
N THR A 561 5.01 13.30 9.05
CA THR A 561 4.88 14.60 8.35
C THR A 561 6.22 15.12 7.83
N GLU A 562 7.32 14.45 8.13
CA GLU A 562 8.67 14.78 7.67
C GLU A 562 8.99 14.13 6.30
N SER A 563 7.95 13.86 5.51
CA SER A 563 8.09 13.41 4.13
C SER A 563 8.04 14.60 3.18
N TYR A 564 8.98 14.66 2.25
CA TYR A 564 9.13 15.77 1.30
C TYR A 564 9.25 15.26 -0.13
N ALA A 565 8.73 16.02 -1.06
CA ALA A 565 9.03 15.89 -2.48
C ALA A 565 9.72 17.17 -2.96
N LEU A 566 10.65 17.02 -3.89
CA LEU A 566 11.12 18.15 -4.70
C LEU A 566 10.28 18.25 -5.95
N VAL A 567 9.84 19.45 -6.26
CA VAL A 567 9.00 19.78 -7.42
C VAL A 567 9.60 20.97 -8.14
N LYS A 568 9.89 20.83 -9.43
CA LYS A 568 10.45 21.93 -10.23
C LYS A 568 9.54 23.16 -10.16
N PRO A 569 10.11 24.39 -10.04
CA PRO A 569 9.33 25.60 -9.82
C PRO A 569 8.28 25.91 -10.88
N TYR A 570 8.45 25.39 -12.10
CA TYR A 570 7.51 25.53 -13.20
C TYR A 570 6.42 24.46 -13.24
N VAL A 571 6.49 23.44 -12.38
CA VAL A 571 5.40 22.48 -12.17
C VAL A 571 4.46 23.03 -11.12
N LYS A 572 3.24 23.34 -11.55
CA LYS A 572 2.19 23.93 -10.72
C LYS A 572 1.03 22.96 -10.56
N GLY A 573 0.17 23.20 -9.58
CA GLY A 573 -1.01 22.37 -9.34
C GLY A 573 -0.67 20.94 -8.85
N PHE A 574 0.55 20.71 -8.38
CA PHE A 574 0.92 19.44 -7.73
C PHE A 574 0.45 19.45 -6.29
N TYR A 575 -0.45 18.54 -5.97
CA TYR A 575 -1.01 18.35 -4.63
C TYR A 575 -0.66 16.97 -4.11
N MET A 576 -0.20 16.91 -2.87
CA MET A 576 0.01 15.65 -2.16
C MET A 576 -1.19 15.40 -1.25
N THR A 577 -1.77 14.22 -1.36
CA THR A 577 -2.91 13.76 -0.59
C THR A 577 -2.51 12.61 0.33
N PRO A 578 -3.19 12.41 1.47
CA PRO A 578 -2.88 11.30 2.37
C PRO A 578 -3.28 9.93 1.82
N MET A 579 -3.95 9.89 0.67
CA MET A 579 -4.40 8.69 -0.03
C MET A 579 -4.10 8.79 -1.53
N SER A 580 -4.04 7.64 -2.22
CA SER A 580 -3.90 7.58 -3.68
C SER A 580 -5.23 7.95 -4.36
N ILE A 581 -5.24 9.11 -5.02
CA ILE A 581 -6.35 9.60 -5.85
C ILE A 581 -5.82 10.16 -7.17
N PRO A 582 -6.64 10.34 -8.23
CA PRO A 582 -6.19 10.91 -9.49
C PRO A 582 -5.85 12.40 -9.31
N ILE A 583 -4.56 12.75 -9.46
CA ILE A 583 -4.07 14.13 -9.23
C ILE A 583 -3.47 14.79 -10.46
N HIS A 584 -3.01 14.02 -11.46
CA HIS A 584 -2.24 14.58 -12.57
C HIS A 584 -3.05 15.58 -13.42
N ARG A 585 -4.37 15.47 -13.43
CA ARG A 585 -5.25 16.40 -14.16
C ARG A 585 -5.17 17.86 -13.66
N TYR A 586 -4.71 18.08 -12.44
CA TYR A 586 -4.58 19.40 -11.83
C TYR A 586 -3.23 20.04 -12.08
N ILE A 587 -2.25 19.26 -12.58
CA ILE A 587 -0.88 19.71 -12.80
C ILE A 587 -0.78 20.43 -14.14
N TYR A 588 -0.03 21.54 -14.17
CA TYR A 588 0.31 22.25 -15.36
C TYR A 588 1.77 22.73 -15.35
N ILE A 589 2.33 23.00 -16.53
CA ILE A 589 3.71 23.42 -16.73
C ILE A 589 3.73 24.89 -17.11
N ASP A 590 4.24 25.73 -16.22
CA ASP A 590 4.36 27.16 -16.38
C ASP A 590 5.85 27.51 -16.61
N LYS A 591 6.34 27.39 -17.90
CA LYS A 591 7.73 27.66 -18.31
C LYS A 591 7.85 28.99 -19.02
#